data_5591d6c84c669046b51f7b4019d6f60e
#
_entry.id   5591d6c84c669046b51f7b4019d6f60e
#
_cell.length_a   1.000
_cell.length_b   1.000
_cell.length_c   1.000
_cell.angle_alpha   90.00
_cell.angle_beta   90.00
_cell.angle_gamma   90.00
#
_symmetry.space_group_name_H-M   'P 1'
#
loop_
_entity.id
_entity.type
_entity.pdbx_description
1 polymer ?
#
loop_
_entity_poly.entity_id
_entity_poly.type
_entity_poly.pdbx_seq_one_letter_code
_entity_poly.pdbx_strand_id
1 'polypeptide(L)'
;MRIISGLYKGRKIFEPKDEKTRPLKDLTKESIFNILSHSKKFKIDLSKSIVLDLFSGVGSFGIECLSRGVEKVIFIENYKGVLPILKKNLDNLKYKINFEIIKKNIYDNKTLSNLNTKFDIIFLDPPYKDKNIEKILLNILINKSLKDDGIIIMHRHKNEDNKSLQNIKIIETFLIILRL
;
A
#
# COMPACT_ATOMS: atom_id res chain seq x y z
N MET A 1 -3.37 15.14 -8.31
CA MET A 1 -2.28 14.35 -7.70
C MET A 1 -1.28 13.92 -8.78
N ARG A 2 -0.03 13.68 -8.45
CA ARG A 2 1.03 13.33 -9.40
C ARG A 2 2.01 12.29 -8.81
N ILE A 3 2.82 11.70 -9.68
CA ILE A 3 3.97 10.87 -9.30
C ILE A 3 5.12 11.80 -8.87
N ILE A 4 5.69 11.54 -7.69
CA ILE A 4 6.66 12.42 -7.05
C ILE A 4 8.08 12.18 -7.56
N SER A 5 8.44 10.92 -7.80
CA SER A 5 9.81 10.52 -8.13
C SER A 5 9.87 9.32 -9.07
N GLY A 6 11.08 8.96 -9.51
CA GLY A 6 11.33 7.82 -10.37
C GLY A 6 11.08 8.08 -11.85
N LEU A 7 10.94 6.98 -12.62
CA LEU A 7 10.84 6.99 -14.07
C LEU A 7 9.67 7.81 -14.62
N TYR A 8 8.58 7.88 -13.85
CA TYR A 8 7.35 8.56 -14.27
C TYR A 8 7.10 9.86 -13.51
N LYS A 9 8.12 10.45 -12.88
CA LYS A 9 8.02 11.70 -12.12
C LYS A 9 7.25 12.78 -12.89
N GLY A 10 6.33 13.45 -12.20
CA GLY A 10 5.50 14.54 -12.73
C GLY A 10 4.25 14.08 -13.48
N ARG A 11 4.09 12.80 -13.81
CA ARG A 11 2.86 12.32 -14.46
C ARG A 11 1.66 12.44 -13.54
N LYS A 12 0.55 12.86 -14.13
CA LYS A 12 -0.74 13.01 -13.44
C LYS A 12 -1.32 11.64 -13.11
N ILE A 13 -1.82 11.49 -11.90
CA ILE A 13 -2.67 10.38 -11.46
C ILE A 13 -4.11 10.88 -11.49
N PHE A 14 -4.97 10.21 -12.25
CA PHE A 14 -6.40 10.53 -12.34
C PHE A 14 -7.09 10.16 -11.02
N GLU A 15 -8.02 10.99 -10.62
CA GLU A 15 -8.77 10.88 -9.38
C GLU A 15 -10.25 10.62 -9.66
N PRO A 16 -10.98 9.93 -8.79
CA PRO A 16 -12.43 9.78 -8.92
C PRO A 16 -13.11 11.14 -8.74
N LYS A 17 -14.29 11.26 -9.31
CA LYS A 17 -15.14 12.45 -9.10
C LYS A 17 -15.96 12.35 -7.81
N ASP A 18 -16.04 11.16 -7.22
CA ASP A 18 -16.76 10.94 -5.98
C ASP A 18 -15.86 11.17 -4.75
N GLU A 19 -16.47 11.41 -3.59
CA GLU A 19 -15.77 11.65 -2.33
C GLU A 19 -15.48 10.35 -1.54
N LYS A 20 -15.81 9.18 -2.10
CA LYS A 20 -15.64 7.88 -1.40
C LYS A 20 -14.20 7.43 -1.33
N THR A 21 -13.39 7.90 -2.26
CA THR A 21 -11.97 7.57 -2.32
C THR A 21 -11.15 8.83 -2.05
N ARG A 22 -10.29 8.78 -1.05
CA ARG A 22 -9.34 9.87 -0.76
C ARG A 22 -7.96 9.46 -1.24
N PRO A 23 -7.46 10.10 -2.29
CA PRO A 23 -6.12 9.80 -2.76
C PRO A 23 -5.05 10.22 -1.75
N LEU A 24 -4.03 9.38 -1.58
CA LEU A 24 -2.90 9.67 -0.71
C LEU A 24 -2.18 10.94 -1.17
N LYS A 25 -2.12 11.95 -0.31
CA LYS A 25 -1.55 13.27 -0.63
C LYS A 25 -0.07 13.16 -1.02
N ASP A 26 0.39 14.09 -1.86
CA ASP A 26 1.78 14.13 -2.34
C ASP A 26 2.78 14.23 -1.16
N LEU A 27 2.52 15.08 -0.16
CA LEU A 27 3.35 15.20 1.04
C LEU A 27 3.43 13.90 1.85
N THR A 28 2.34 13.16 1.95
CA THR A 28 2.30 11.86 2.65
C THR A 28 3.18 10.84 1.92
N LYS A 29 3.06 10.76 0.58
CA LYS A 29 3.93 9.89 -0.22
C LYS A 29 5.40 10.23 -0.03
N GLU A 30 5.75 11.52 -0.12
CA GLU A 30 7.12 12.00 0.08
C GLU A 30 7.66 11.60 1.45
N SER A 31 6.87 11.80 2.52
CA SER A 31 7.24 11.40 3.87
C SER A 31 7.49 9.89 3.99
N ILE A 32 6.63 9.06 3.41
CA ILE A 32 6.78 7.60 3.40
C ILE A 32 8.11 7.23 2.73
N PHE A 33 8.35 7.71 1.52
CA PHE A 33 9.54 7.32 0.77
C PHE A 33 10.84 7.91 1.36
N ASN A 34 10.78 9.06 2.03
CA ASN A 34 11.92 9.58 2.80
C ASN A 34 12.28 8.64 3.96
N ILE A 35 11.27 8.14 4.68
CA ILE A 35 11.49 7.14 5.75
C ILE A 35 12.10 5.87 5.15
N LEU A 36 11.56 5.34 4.05
CA LEU A 36 12.06 4.15 3.39
C LEU A 36 13.52 4.29 2.92
N SER A 37 13.88 5.46 2.40
CA SER A 37 15.20 5.71 1.81
C SER A 37 16.29 6.04 2.85
N HIS A 38 15.91 6.63 3.98
CA HIS A 38 16.88 7.19 4.94
C HIS A 38 16.87 6.50 6.31
N SER A 39 15.94 5.58 6.57
CA SER A 39 15.92 4.87 7.84
C SER A 39 17.08 3.88 7.93
N LYS A 40 17.79 3.96 9.07
CA LYS A 40 18.83 2.96 9.41
C LYS A 40 18.23 1.67 9.99
N LYS A 41 16.91 1.66 10.28
CA LYS A 41 16.24 0.54 10.95
C LYS A 41 15.87 -0.60 10.01
N PHE A 42 15.62 -0.30 8.74
CA PHE A 42 15.28 -1.30 7.73
C PHE A 42 16.10 -1.07 6.46
N LYS A 43 16.52 -2.17 5.86
CA LYS A 43 17.33 -2.18 4.64
C LYS A 43 16.48 -2.69 3.48
N ILE A 44 15.62 -1.83 2.92
CA ILE A 44 14.76 -2.19 1.79
C ILE A 44 15.42 -1.74 0.49
N ASP A 45 15.73 -2.71 -0.36
CA ASP A 45 16.10 -2.45 -1.75
C ASP A 45 14.82 -2.41 -2.60
N LEU A 46 14.36 -1.21 -2.94
CA LEU A 46 13.14 -1.03 -3.72
C LEU A 46 13.20 -1.78 -5.06
N SER A 47 14.37 -1.86 -5.70
CA SER A 47 14.52 -2.49 -7.03
C SER A 47 14.24 -4.00 -7.02
N LYS A 48 14.32 -4.66 -5.87
CA LYS A 48 14.05 -6.09 -5.66
C LYS A 48 12.78 -6.34 -4.86
N SER A 49 12.05 -5.28 -4.51
CA SER A 49 10.93 -5.38 -3.61
C SER A 49 9.65 -5.77 -4.34
N ILE A 50 8.89 -6.66 -3.71
CA ILE A 50 7.50 -6.96 -4.06
C ILE A 50 6.59 -6.23 -3.06
N VAL A 51 5.69 -5.43 -3.57
CA VAL A 51 4.83 -4.54 -2.78
C VAL A 51 3.38 -5.00 -2.86
N LEU A 52 2.71 -5.02 -1.71
CA LEU A 52 1.26 -5.22 -1.60
C LEU A 52 0.61 -3.89 -1.20
N ASP A 53 -0.25 -3.36 -2.06
CA ASP A 53 -1.01 -2.12 -1.85
C ASP A 53 -2.46 -2.48 -1.52
N LEU A 54 -2.81 -2.43 -0.23
CA LEU A 54 -4.13 -2.75 0.30
C LEU A 54 -5.00 -1.49 0.35
N PHE A 55 -6.25 -1.61 -0.05
CA PHE A 55 -7.15 -0.47 -0.25
C PHE A 55 -6.57 0.51 -1.27
N SER A 56 -6.08 -0.03 -2.40
CA SER A 56 -5.25 0.72 -3.36
C SER A 56 -5.92 1.97 -3.92
N GLY A 57 -7.24 2.04 -3.93
CA GLY A 57 -7.96 3.17 -4.48
C GLY A 57 -7.56 3.45 -5.93
N VAL A 58 -7.06 4.65 -6.20
CA VAL A 58 -6.53 5.03 -7.53
C VAL A 58 -5.12 4.52 -7.81
N GLY A 59 -4.51 3.80 -6.86
CA GLY A 59 -3.17 3.23 -6.98
C GLY A 59 -2.03 4.19 -6.62
N SER A 60 -2.31 5.25 -5.87
CA SER A 60 -1.34 6.33 -5.63
C SER A 60 -0.02 5.87 -5.04
N PHE A 61 -0.03 4.96 -4.07
CA PHE A 61 1.19 4.43 -3.44
C PHE A 61 1.88 3.43 -4.35
N GLY A 62 1.16 2.41 -4.84
CA GLY A 62 1.75 1.37 -5.66
C GLY A 62 2.31 1.90 -7.00
N ILE A 63 1.66 2.89 -7.61
CA ILE A 63 2.16 3.58 -8.81
C ILE A 63 3.45 4.34 -8.52
N GLU A 64 3.57 5.00 -7.38
CA GLU A 64 4.80 5.64 -6.93
C GLU A 64 5.92 4.60 -6.74
N CYS A 65 5.60 3.42 -6.15
CA CYS A 65 6.53 2.29 -6.05
C CYS A 65 7.02 1.83 -7.43
N LEU A 66 6.10 1.60 -8.38
CA LEU A 66 6.45 1.22 -9.76
C LEU A 66 7.34 2.27 -10.43
N SER A 67 7.06 3.57 -10.21
CA SER A 67 7.88 4.66 -10.72
C SER A 67 9.30 4.66 -10.15
N ARG A 68 9.47 4.21 -8.92
CA ARG A 68 10.78 4.09 -8.24
C ARG A 68 11.50 2.77 -8.53
N GLY A 69 10.92 1.93 -9.37
CA GLY A 69 11.56 0.74 -9.91
C GLY A 69 11.39 -0.53 -9.07
N VAL A 70 10.34 -0.63 -8.25
CA VAL A 70 10.06 -1.90 -7.54
C VAL A 70 9.81 -3.03 -8.53
N GLU A 71 10.15 -4.25 -8.14
CA GLU A 71 10.06 -5.44 -8.98
C GLU A 71 8.61 -5.76 -9.37
N LYS A 72 7.69 -5.73 -8.41
CA LYS A 72 6.26 -6.00 -8.63
C LYS A 72 5.39 -5.28 -7.62
N VAL A 73 4.20 -4.85 -8.05
CA VAL A 73 3.15 -4.35 -7.16
C VAL A 73 1.87 -5.16 -7.36
N ILE A 74 1.29 -5.65 -6.26
CA ILE A 74 -0.04 -6.24 -6.23
C ILE A 74 -1.00 -5.24 -5.58
N PHE A 75 -2.02 -4.84 -6.32
CA PHE A 75 -3.08 -3.94 -5.87
C PHE A 75 -4.30 -4.75 -5.44
N ILE A 76 -4.80 -4.53 -4.23
CA ILE A 76 -6.09 -5.11 -3.78
C ILE A 76 -7.09 -3.98 -3.61
N GLU A 77 -8.17 -4.06 -4.39
CA GLU A 77 -9.25 -3.09 -4.39
C GLU A 77 -10.58 -3.79 -4.72
N ASN A 78 -11.65 -3.42 -4.01
CA ASN A 78 -12.98 -3.99 -4.26
C ASN A 78 -14.03 -2.95 -4.67
N TYR A 79 -13.75 -1.65 -4.52
CA TYR A 79 -14.70 -0.61 -4.89
C TYR A 79 -14.77 -0.46 -6.42
N LYS A 80 -15.90 -0.89 -6.98
CA LYS A 80 -16.13 -0.92 -8.43
C LYS A 80 -15.98 0.46 -9.09
N GLY A 81 -16.29 1.55 -8.36
CA GLY A 81 -16.21 2.91 -8.88
C GLY A 81 -14.79 3.39 -9.15
N VAL A 82 -13.79 2.89 -8.40
CA VAL A 82 -12.39 3.31 -8.54
C VAL A 82 -11.56 2.39 -9.43
N LEU A 83 -11.95 1.14 -9.60
CA LEU A 83 -11.21 0.16 -10.41
C LEU A 83 -10.91 0.60 -11.85
N PRO A 84 -11.84 1.23 -12.60
CA PRO A 84 -11.54 1.72 -13.94
C PRO A 84 -10.48 2.84 -13.92
N ILE A 85 -10.45 3.65 -12.86
CA ILE A 85 -9.50 4.74 -12.71
C ILE A 85 -8.11 4.19 -12.36
N LEU A 86 -8.04 3.21 -11.44
CA LEU A 86 -6.81 2.49 -11.13
C LEU A 86 -6.21 1.88 -12.40
N LYS A 87 -7.02 1.17 -13.18
CA LYS A 87 -6.58 0.60 -14.45
C LYS A 87 -6.07 1.67 -15.41
N LYS A 88 -6.83 2.76 -15.61
CA LYS A 88 -6.43 3.89 -16.45
C LYS A 88 -5.09 4.50 -16.00
N ASN A 89 -4.87 4.64 -14.70
CA ASN A 89 -3.63 5.16 -14.16
C ASN A 89 -2.44 4.25 -14.48
N LEU A 90 -2.61 2.93 -14.34
CA LEU A 90 -1.59 1.94 -14.66
C LEU A 90 -1.32 1.86 -16.16
N ASP A 91 -2.36 1.84 -17.00
CA ASP A 91 -2.24 1.83 -18.46
C ASP A 91 -1.53 3.11 -18.99
N ASN A 92 -1.60 4.21 -18.25
CA ASN A 92 -0.90 5.45 -18.59
C ASN A 92 0.61 5.38 -18.36
N LEU A 93 1.12 4.34 -17.68
CA LEU A 93 2.55 4.09 -17.53
C LEU A 93 3.05 3.30 -18.75
N LYS A 94 3.65 4.01 -19.72
CA LYS A 94 3.95 3.51 -21.09
C LYS A 94 5.03 2.41 -21.18
N TYR A 95 5.78 2.13 -20.13
CA TYR A 95 6.85 1.13 -20.13
C TYR A 95 6.40 -0.17 -19.46
N LYS A 96 7.15 -1.25 -19.70
CA LYS A 96 6.89 -2.54 -19.09
C LYS A 96 7.00 -2.43 -17.57
N ILE A 97 5.87 -2.50 -16.90
CA ILE A 97 5.74 -2.51 -15.44
C ILE A 97 5.13 -3.84 -15.02
N ASN A 98 5.55 -4.35 -13.87
CA ASN A 98 5.05 -5.62 -13.35
C ASN A 98 4.03 -5.34 -12.24
N PHE A 99 2.76 -5.55 -12.53
CA PHE A 99 1.69 -5.37 -11.57
C PHE A 99 0.56 -6.37 -11.75
N GLU A 100 -0.24 -6.49 -10.70
CA GLU A 100 -1.46 -7.31 -10.69
C GLU A 100 -2.56 -6.55 -9.95
N ILE A 101 -3.80 -6.61 -10.44
CA ILE A 101 -4.98 -6.04 -9.76
C ILE A 101 -5.88 -7.17 -9.32
N ILE A 102 -6.08 -7.30 -8.00
CA ILE A 102 -6.95 -8.27 -7.38
C ILE A 102 -8.23 -7.57 -6.91
N LYS A 103 -9.33 -7.86 -7.60
CA LYS A 103 -10.65 -7.27 -7.33
C LYS A 103 -11.38 -8.04 -6.24
N LYS A 104 -10.83 -8.03 -5.02
CA LYS A 104 -11.37 -8.78 -3.89
C LYS A 104 -11.47 -7.92 -2.64
N ASN A 105 -12.33 -8.35 -1.72
CA ASN A 105 -12.42 -7.76 -0.40
C ASN A 105 -11.26 -8.28 0.46
N ILE A 106 -10.46 -7.37 1.02
CA ILE A 106 -9.32 -7.73 1.87
C ILE A 106 -9.75 -8.39 3.19
N TYR A 107 -10.99 -8.19 3.62
CA TYR A 107 -11.56 -8.84 4.82
C TYR A 107 -11.96 -10.29 4.59
N ASP A 108 -11.98 -10.76 3.34
CA ASP A 108 -12.11 -12.19 3.04
C ASP A 108 -10.79 -12.88 3.38
N ASN A 109 -10.84 -13.84 4.32
CA ASN A 109 -9.68 -14.58 4.81
C ASN A 109 -8.90 -15.29 3.69
N LYS A 110 -9.59 -15.66 2.59
CA LYS A 110 -8.96 -16.30 1.42
C LYS A 110 -8.20 -15.32 0.52
N THR A 111 -8.37 -14.01 0.69
CA THR A 111 -7.73 -13.03 -0.19
C THR A 111 -6.22 -13.07 -0.06
N LEU A 112 -5.69 -13.06 1.17
CA LEU A 112 -4.24 -13.10 1.40
C LEU A 112 -3.68 -14.51 1.25
N SER A 113 -4.37 -15.55 1.74
CA SER A 113 -3.89 -16.93 1.66
C SER A 113 -3.70 -17.44 0.22
N ASN A 114 -4.43 -16.88 -0.73
CA ASN A 114 -4.35 -17.26 -2.14
C ASN A 114 -3.20 -16.57 -2.90
N LEU A 115 -2.49 -15.61 -2.28
CA LEU A 115 -1.44 -14.87 -3.00
C LEU A 115 -0.16 -15.66 -3.20
N ASN A 116 0.12 -16.67 -2.38
CA ASN A 116 1.32 -17.51 -2.43
C ASN A 116 2.63 -16.71 -2.63
N THR A 117 2.67 -15.47 -2.11
CA THR A 117 3.76 -14.51 -2.29
C THR A 117 4.05 -13.83 -0.96
N LYS A 118 5.32 -13.69 -0.61
CA LYS A 118 5.76 -12.87 0.51
C LYS A 118 6.18 -11.49 0.02
N PHE A 119 5.84 -10.47 0.78
CA PHE A 119 6.04 -9.07 0.43
C PHE A 119 7.16 -8.43 1.24
N ASP A 120 7.92 -7.56 0.60
CA ASP A 120 8.89 -6.69 1.25
C ASP A 120 8.20 -5.49 1.92
N ILE A 121 7.14 -4.98 1.26
CA ILE A 121 6.36 -3.86 1.75
C ILE A 121 4.87 -4.19 1.64
N ILE A 122 4.14 -4.04 2.74
CA ILE A 122 2.67 -4.06 2.74
C ILE A 122 2.18 -2.68 3.16
N PHE A 123 1.46 -2.01 2.27
CA PHE A 123 0.88 -0.70 2.53
C PHE A 123 -0.62 -0.81 2.80
N LEU A 124 -1.10 -0.11 3.82
CA LEU A 124 -2.51 -0.05 4.20
C LEU A 124 -2.96 1.42 4.31
N ASP A 125 -3.96 1.79 3.52
CA ASP A 125 -4.65 3.08 3.61
C ASP A 125 -6.18 2.87 3.71
N PRO A 126 -6.64 2.28 4.83
CA PRO A 126 -8.04 1.93 5.01
C PRO A 126 -8.91 3.18 5.16
N PRO A 127 -10.24 3.08 4.89
CA PRO A 127 -11.19 4.14 5.23
C PRO A 127 -11.07 4.55 6.70
N TYR A 128 -11.12 5.85 7.00
CA TYR A 128 -10.90 6.39 8.35
C TYR A 128 -11.78 5.78 9.45
N LYS A 129 -13.01 5.38 9.12
CA LYS A 129 -13.94 4.78 10.09
C LYS A 129 -13.78 3.27 10.22
N ASP A 130 -12.75 2.69 9.61
CA ASP A 130 -12.55 1.25 9.62
C ASP A 130 -12.05 0.76 10.97
N LYS A 131 -12.89 -0.05 11.62
CA LYS A 131 -12.61 -0.64 12.95
C LYS A 131 -12.03 -2.07 12.86
N ASN A 132 -11.89 -2.62 11.65
CA ASN A 132 -11.51 -4.03 11.46
C ASN A 132 -10.05 -4.21 11.04
N ILE A 133 -9.21 -3.19 11.16
CA ILE A 133 -7.79 -3.25 10.76
C ILE A 133 -7.02 -4.35 11.46
N GLU A 134 -7.33 -4.63 12.72
CA GLU A 134 -6.72 -5.74 13.47
C GLU A 134 -6.86 -7.08 12.75
N LYS A 135 -8.03 -7.34 12.16
CA LYS A 135 -8.27 -8.58 11.40
C LYS A 135 -7.33 -8.70 10.20
N ILE A 136 -7.04 -7.58 9.52
CA ILE A 136 -6.12 -7.58 8.38
C ILE A 136 -4.70 -7.85 8.86
N LEU A 137 -4.25 -7.16 9.91
CA LEU A 137 -2.92 -7.38 10.48
C LEU A 137 -2.74 -8.82 10.96
N LEU A 138 -3.74 -9.37 11.65
CA LEU A 138 -3.73 -10.77 12.07
C LEU A 138 -3.68 -11.71 10.85
N ASN A 139 -4.45 -11.43 9.80
CA ASN A 139 -4.40 -12.22 8.57
C ASN A 139 -3.03 -12.18 7.89
N ILE A 140 -2.38 -11.01 7.85
CA ILE A 140 -1.01 -10.86 7.33
C ILE A 140 -0.05 -11.76 8.09
N LEU A 141 -0.14 -11.77 9.44
CA LEU A 141 0.71 -12.58 10.31
C LEU A 141 0.43 -14.08 10.18
N ILE A 142 -0.84 -14.50 10.24
CA ILE A 142 -1.25 -15.90 10.13
C ILE A 142 -0.81 -16.50 8.79
N ASN A 143 -0.98 -15.77 7.70
CA ASN A 143 -0.59 -16.22 6.36
C ASN A 143 0.90 -16.03 6.08
N LYS A 144 1.68 -15.47 7.02
CA LYS A 144 3.11 -15.18 6.85
C LYS A 144 3.37 -14.42 5.53
N SER A 145 2.48 -13.46 5.21
CA SER A 145 2.50 -12.73 3.96
C SER A 145 3.66 -11.73 3.86
N LEU A 146 4.30 -11.38 4.99
CA LEU A 146 5.46 -10.50 5.04
C LEU A 146 6.75 -11.31 5.05
N LYS A 147 7.80 -10.82 4.37
CA LYS A 147 9.16 -11.36 4.48
C LYS A 147 9.75 -11.04 5.87
N ASP A 148 10.79 -11.73 6.29
CA ASP A 148 11.40 -11.58 7.61
C ASP A 148 11.90 -10.14 7.86
N ASP A 149 12.52 -9.50 6.84
CA ASP A 149 12.94 -8.09 6.89
C ASP A 149 11.89 -7.13 6.29
N GLY A 150 10.68 -7.62 6.04
CA GLY A 150 9.61 -6.84 5.44
C GLY A 150 9.00 -5.83 6.41
N ILE A 151 8.33 -4.82 5.86
CA ILE A 151 7.68 -3.77 6.62
C ILE A 151 6.20 -3.63 6.28
N ILE A 152 5.42 -3.27 7.29
CA ILE A 152 4.04 -2.84 7.13
C ILE A 152 3.99 -1.33 7.33
N ILE A 153 3.43 -0.61 6.36
CA ILE A 153 3.20 0.83 6.43
C ILE A 153 1.71 1.05 6.49
N MET A 154 1.22 1.69 7.55
CA MET A 154 -0.19 2.00 7.71
C MET A 154 -0.39 3.51 7.82
N HIS A 155 -1.20 4.06 6.94
CA HIS A 155 -1.63 5.45 6.99
C HIS A 155 -2.93 5.56 7.78
N ARG A 156 -2.95 6.46 8.79
CA ARG A 156 -4.11 6.69 9.67
C ARG A 156 -4.29 8.18 9.95
N HIS A 157 -5.52 8.57 10.23
CA HIS A 157 -5.79 9.93 10.69
C HIS A 157 -5.25 10.13 12.12
N LYS A 158 -4.68 11.31 12.41
CA LYS A 158 -4.04 11.64 13.70
C LYS A 158 -4.95 11.45 14.91
N ASN A 159 -6.25 11.64 14.75
CA ASN A 159 -7.24 11.56 15.84
C ASN A 159 -7.81 10.16 16.04
N GLU A 160 -7.35 9.15 15.30
CA GLU A 160 -7.85 7.80 15.49
C GLU A 160 -7.18 7.09 16.67
N ASP A 161 -8.00 6.44 17.49
CA ASP A 161 -7.53 5.64 18.61
C ASP A 161 -6.95 4.32 18.10
N ASN A 162 -5.69 4.05 18.46
CA ASN A 162 -5.00 2.81 18.12
C ASN A 162 -4.90 1.87 19.34
N LYS A 163 -5.74 2.03 20.36
CA LYS A 163 -5.71 1.14 21.54
C LYS A 163 -5.79 -0.33 21.16
N SER A 164 -6.61 -0.63 20.15
CA SER A 164 -6.74 -1.97 19.61
C SER A 164 -5.43 -2.54 19.05
N LEU A 165 -4.58 -1.70 18.47
CA LEU A 165 -3.30 -2.11 17.86
C LEU A 165 -2.19 -2.36 18.90
N GLN A 166 -2.34 -1.86 20.13
CA GLN A 166 -1.36 -2.07 21.21
C GLN A 166 -1.29 -3.54 21.64
N ASN A 167 -2.35 -4.30 21.40
CA ASN A 167 -2.42 -5.72 21.75
C ASN A 167 -1.82 -6.63 20.68
N ILE A 168 -1.54 -6.10 19.48
CA ILE A 168 -0.89 -6.88 18.44
C ILE A 168 0.63 -6.82 18.69
N LYS A 169 1.17 -7.81 19.40
CA LYS A 169 2.62 -8.05 19.46
C LYS A 169 3.10 -8.46 18.07
N ILE A 170 3.52 -7.47 17.27
CA ILE A 170 4.21 -7.73 16.02
C ILE A 170 5.66 -8.03 16.39
N ILE A 171 5.92 -9.30 16.70
CA ILE A 171 7.25 -9.80 17.00
C ILE A 171 8.03 -9.75 15.68
N GLU A 172 9.14 -9.04 15.65
CA GLU A 172 10.11 -8.96 14.52
C GLU A 172 9.64 -8.27 13.23
N THR A 173 8.47 -7.61 13.23
CA THR A 173 7.96 -6.89 12.06
C THR A 173 7.99 -5.39 12.31
N PHE A 174 8.52 -4.61 11.38
CA PHE A 174 8.48 -3.15 11.46
C PHE A 174 7.10 -2.64 11.02
N LEU A 175 6.30 -2.18 11.97
CA LEU A 175 5.06 -1.46 11.71
C LEU A 175 5.31 0.05 11.80
N ILE A 176 5.15 0.75 10.69
CA ILE A 176 5.21 2.21 10.61
C ILE A 176 3.79 2.74 10.54
N ILE A 177 3.34 3.43 11.59
CA ILE A 177 2.06 4.11 11.60
C ILE A 177 2.32 5.59 11.31
N LEU A 178 1.89 6.05 10.15
CA LEU A 178 1.93 7.46 9.78
C LEU A 178 0.60 8.11 10.18
N ARG A 179 0.70 9.12 11.04
CA ARG A 179 -0.42 9.95 11.48
C ARG A 179 -0.25 11.33 10.86
N LEU A 180 -1.07 11.65 9.89
CA LEU A 180 -1.05 12.94 9.20
C LEU A 180 -2.41 13.63 9.28
#